data_c7c745a0ef555f21ab7240b962dfc27a
#
_entry.id   c7c745a0ef555f21ab7240b962dfc27a
#
_cell.length_a   1.000
_cell.length_b   1.000
_cell.length_c   1.000
_cell.angle_alpha   90.00
_cell.angle_beta   90.00
_cell.angle_gamma   90.00
#
_symmetry.space_group_name_H-M   'P 1'
#
loop_
_entity.id
_entity.type
_entity.pdbx_description
1 polymer ?
#
loop_
_entity_poly.entity_id
_entity_poly.type
_entity_poly.pdbx_seq_one_letter_code
_entity_poly.pdbx_strand_id
1 'polypeptide(L)'
;MTEEEKNLSSKLQNLMEKEAGKRKLTLQQIENLIQRHKESIQNVSEYDLTDTQEYYSHWNLISNLGTDYTEREFRKFDVDDNNSKLIQFLLYYFNGCRYAQNVFPEENYKVHKNLLLVGEPGTGKTMLMQIFADYLKLTCNPNAFENLSVTQMMNYYKIHGHIDLYTYNENQSKGFKPNPFNICLNDIGLETENQKSYGTSLDSVIDEFLYARYEIFQQYGKKYHITSNLGIAEFKKRFGPRLVD
;
A
#
# COMPACT_ATOMS: atom_id res chain seq x y z
N MET A 1 -1.93 -24.70 23.37
CA MET A 1 -1.21 -24.13 22.21
C MET A 1 -0.76 -25.27 21.33
N THR A 2 -1.24 -25.29 20.10
CA THR A 2 -0.83 -26.28 19.09
C THR A 2 0.59 -25.97 18.62
N GLU A 3 1.25 -26.93 17.97
CA GLU A 3 2.62 -26.76 17.43
C GLU A 3 2.67 -25.67 16.34
N GLU A 4 1.57 -25.49 15.60
CA GLU A 4 1.38 -24.39 14.63
C GLU A 4 1.28 -23.01 15.29
N GLU A 5 0.62 -22.91 16.44
CA GLU A 5 0.54 -21.66 17.20
C GLU A 5 1.88 -21.25 17.78
N LYS A 6 2.70 -22.19 18.21
CA LYS A 6 4.08 -21.96 18.67
C LYS A 6 4.98 -21.50 17.51
N ASN A 7 4.81 -22.10 16.33
CA ASN A 7 5.60 -21.75 15.14
C ASN A 7 5.21 -20.37 14.60
N LEU A 8 3.93 -20.00 14.64
CA LEU A 8 3.45 -18.68 14.27
C LEU A 8 3.94 -17.61 15.26
N SER A 9 3.88 -17.90 16.55
CA SER A 9 4.37 -17.02 17.61
C SER A 9 5.87 -16.75 17.47
N SER A 10 6.70 -17.77 17.21
CA SER A 10 8.14 -17.61 17.03
C SER A 10 8.49 -16.86 15.73
N LYS A 11 7.74 -17.04 14.64
CA LYS A 11 7.92 -16.27 13.40
C LYS A 11 7.56 -14.80 13.57
N LEU A 12 6.46 -14.51 14.25
CA LEU A 12 6.06 -13.13 14.58
C LEU A 12 7.07 -12.46 15.51
N GLN A 13 7.56 -13.18 16.51
CA GLN A 13 8.60 -12.68 17.42
C GLN A 13 9.89 -12.34 16.66
N ASN A 14 10.34 -13.20 15.76
CA ASN A 14 11.52 -12.94 14.93
C ASN A 14 11.32 -11.77 13.97
N LEU A 15 10.12 -11.59 13.40
CA LEU A 15 9.78 -10.45 12.53
C LEU A 15 9.75 -9.14 13.33
N MET A 16 9.14 -9.16 14.52
CA MET A 16 9.04 -7.98 15.38
C MET A 16 10.39 -7.60 16.00
N GLU A 17 11.25 -8.55 16.35
CA GLU A 17 12.62 -8.30 16.81
C GLU A 17 13.49 -7.71 15.69
N LYS A 18 13.25 -8.07 14.45
CA LYS A 18 13.98 -7.59 13.28
C LYS A 18 13.57 -6.20 12.84
N GLU A 19 12.29 -5.83 13.06
CA GLU A 19 11.74 -4.55 12.65
C GLU A 19 11.72 -3.49 13.79
N ALA A 20 11.64 -3.90 15.03
CA ALA A 20 11.46 -3.01 16.18
C ALA A 20 12.73 -2.33 16.71
N GLY A 21 13.86 -2.44 16.01
CA GLY A 21 15.14 -1.69 16.27
C GLY A 21 15.49 -1.62 17.75
N LYS A 22 15.35 -1.46 18.77
CA LYS A 22 15.79 -1.52 20.17
C LYS A 22 14.68 -1.84 21.20
N ARG A 23 13.42 -1.95 20.76
CA ARG A 23 12.30 -2.15 21.67
C ARG A 23 11.85 -3.62 21.61
N LYS A 24 12.24 -4.37 22.60
CA LYS A 24 11.71 -5.72 22.80
C LYS A 24 10.30 -5.63 23.37
N LEU A 25 9.31 -6.11 22.63
CA LEU A 25 7.98 -6.33 23.17
C LEU A 25 8.04 -7.47 24.20
N THR A 26 7.28 -7.37 25.27
CA THR A 26 7.11 -8.49 26.20
C THR A 26 6.29 -9.61 25.55
N LEU A 27 6.46 -10.85 26.00
CA LEU A 27 5.65 -11.97 25.52
C LEU A 27 4.15 -11.68 25.63
N GLN A 28 3.72 -11.08 26.72
CA GLN A 28 2.31 -10.70 26.92
C GLN A 28 1.83 -9.70 25.87
N GLN A 29 2.65 -8.73 25.48
CA GLN A 29 2.30 -7.76 24.42
C GLN A 29 2.18 -8.44 23.06
N ILE A 30 3.06 -9.38 22.76
CA ILE A 30 3.03 -10.20 21.53
C ILE A 30 1.77 -11.06 21.48
N GLU A 31 1.44 -11.74 22.56
CA GLU A 31 0.24 -12.56 22.67
C GLU A 31 -1.04 -11.73 22.50
N ASN A 32 -1.10 -10.56 23.10
CA ASN A 32 -2.22 -9.62 22.94
C ASN A 32 -2.37 -9.12 21.50
N LEU A 33 -1.25 -8.83 20.81
CA LEU A 33 -1.25 -8.45 19.40
C LEU A 33 -1.79 -9.58 18.51
N ILE A 34 -1.29 -10.80 18.71
CA ILE A 34 -1.73 -11.97 17.95
C ILE A 34 -3.23 -12.23 18.17
N GLN A 35 -3.69 -12.14 19.40
CA GLN A 35 -5.09 -12.37 19.74
C GLN A 35 -5.99 -11.31 19.10
N ARG A 36 -5.63 -10.03 19.21
CA ARG A 36 -6.35 -8.91 18.58
C ARG A 36 -6.46 -9.08 17.06
N HIS A 37 -5.36 -9.47 16.39
CA HIS A 37 -5.37 -9.73 14.96
C HIS A 37 -6.25 -10.93 14.59
N LYS A 38 -6.15 -12.04 15.34
CA LYS A 38 -7.00 -13.22 15.11
C LYS A 38 -8.48 -12.89 15.20
N GLU A 39 -8.89 -12.17 16.24
CA GLU A 39 -10.28 -11.76 16.44
C GLU A 39 -10.75 -10.82 15.34
N SER A 40 -9.91 -9.86 14.93
CA SER A 40 -10.23 -8.93 13.84
C SER A 40 -10.43 -9.66 12.50
N ILE A 41 -9.57 -10.63 12.17
CA ILE A 41 -9.67 -11.40 10.92
C ILE A 41 -10.89 -12.32 10.95
N GLN A 42 -11.18 -12.95 12.07
CA GLN A 42 -12.36 -13.84 12.19
C GLN A 42 -13.70 -13.13 12.01
N ASN A 43 -13.74 -11.82 12.25
CA ASN A 43 -14.93 -11.01 12.07
C ASN A 43 -15.12 -10.51 10.63
N VAL A 44 -14.11 -10.69 9.77
CA VAL A 44 -14.18 -10.31 8.34
C VAL A 44 -14.60 -11.54 7.55
N SER A 45 -15.86 -11.61 7.17
CA SER A 45 -16.43 -12.76 6.46
C SER A 45 -16.66 -12.50 4.97
N GLU A 46 -16.96 -11.26 4.60
CA GLU A 46 -17.32 -10.87 3.24
C GLU A 46 -16.67 -9.54 2.83
N TYR A 47 -16.67 -9.25 1.53
CA TYR A 47 -16.20 -7.97 0.98
C TYR A 47 -17.35 -7.02 0.61
N ASP A 48 -18.60 -7.41 0.88
CA ASP A 48 -19.76 -6.55 0.70
C ASP A 48 -19.91 -5.58 1.89
N LEU A 49 -19.25 -4.44 1.78
CA LEU A 49 -19.28 -3.38 2.78
C LEU A 49 -20.57 -2.54 2.74
N THR A 50 -21.60 -2.98 2.03
CA THR A 50 -22.93 -2.38 2.10
C THR A 50 -23.66 -2.77 3.39
N ASP A 51 -23.32 -3.91 3.98
CA ASP A 51 -23.75 -4.28 5.32
C ASP A 51 -22.96 -3.51 6.40
N THR A 52 -23.70 -2.96 7.37
CA THR A 52 -23.11 -2.12 8.42
C THR A 52 -22.20 -2.90 9.35
N GLN A 53 -22.54 -4.13 9.69
CA GLN A 53 -21.75 -4.96 10.60
C GLN A 53 -20.43 -5.37 9.94
N GLU A 54 -20.51 -5.77 8.67
CA GLU A 54 -19.32 -6.11 7.87
C GLU A 54 -18.41 -4.90 7.71
N TYR A 55 -18.96 -3.72 7.38
CA TYR A 55 -18.20 -2.48 7.32
C TYR A 55 -17.41 -2.21 8.62
N TYR A 56 -18.07 -2.32 9.78
CA TYR A 56 -17.38 -2.09 11.05
C TYR A 56 -16.32 -3.16 11.38
N SER A 57 -16.52 -4.40 10.93
CA SER A 57 -15.51 -5.46 11.08
C SER A 57 -14.22 -5.11 10.32
N HIS A 58 -14.35 -4.66 9.09
CA HIS A 58 -13.23 -4.18 8.28
C HIS A 58 -12.59 -2.91 8.86
N TRP A 59 -13.41 -1.96 9.29
CA TRP A 59 -12.95 -0.73 9.93
C TRP A 59 -12.12 -1.00 11.19
N ASN A 60 -12.57 -1.92 12.03
CA ASN A 60 -11.85 -2.32 13.23
C ASN A 60 -10.50 -2.96 12.90
N LEU A 61 -10.42 -3.77 11.83
CA LEU A 61 -9.16 -4.35 11.39
C LEU A 61 -8.18 -3.25 10.93
N ILE A 62 -8.63 -2.28 10.13
CA ILE A 62 -7.82 -1.13 9.72
C ILE A 62 -7.35 -0.32 10.95
N SER A 63 -8.22 -0.07 11.91
CA SER A 63 -7.89 0.68 13.13
C SER A 63 -6.86 -0.04 13.99
N ASN A 64 -6.97 -1.36 14.12
CA ASN A 64 -6.00 -2.18 14.82
C ASN A 64 -4.62 -2.15 14.15
N LEU A 65 -4.58 -2.32 12.82
CA LEU A 65 -3.35 -2.20 12.05
C LEU A 65 -2.73 -0.80 12.18
N GLY A 66 -3.54 0.25 12.06
CA GLY A 66 -3.09 1.62 12.26
C GLY A 66 -2.45 1.84 13.63
N THR A 67 -3.06 1.29 14.67
CA THR A 67 -2.52 1.31 16.04
C THR A 67 -1.16 0.61 16.09
N ASP A 68 -1.03 -0.59 15.50
CA ASP A 68 0.24 -1.33 15.49
C ASP A 68 1.37 -0.56 14.78
N TYR A 69 1.04 0.14 13.69
CA TYR A 69 2.01 1.00 12.99
C TYR A 69 2.45 2.20 13.84
N THR A 70 1.52 2.89 14.48
CA THR A 70 1.82 4.09 15.25
C THR A 70 2.44 3.80 16.60
N GLU A 71 2.13 2.67 17.24
CA GLU A 71 2.79 2.24 18.48
C GLU A 71 4.30 2.02 18.30
N ARG A 72 4.76 1.64 17.11
CA ARG A 72 6.20 1.54 16.79
C ARG A 72 6.93 2.87 16.94
N GLU A 73 6.21 3.97 16.70
CA GLU A 73 6.71 5.33 16.78
C GLU A 73 6.30 6.07 18.08
N PHE A 74 5.72 5.35 19.05
CA PHE A 74 5.19 5.93 20.30
C PHE A 74 4.07 6.95 20.07
N ARG A 75 3.32 6.81 18.99
CA ARG A 75 2.18 7.65 18.64
C ARG A 75 0.90 6.85 18.76
N LYS A 76 -0.23 7.54 18.75
CA LYS A 76 -1.57 6.96 18.68
C LYS A 76 -2.09 7.07 17.26
N PHE A 77 -2.79 6.03 16.80
CA PHE A 77 -3.54 6.11 15.58
C PHE A 77 -4.86 6.82 15.86
N ASP A 78 -4.92 8.08 15.49
CA ASP A 78 -6.14 8.88 15.66
C ASP A 78 -6.86 9.00 14.31
N VAL A 79 -8.14 8.62 14.32
CA VAL A 79 -9.04 8.86 13.20
C VAL A 79 -9.87 10.09 13.56
N ASP A 80 -9.71 11.15 12.78
CA ASP A 80 -10.35 12.45 12.98
C ASP A 80 -11.12 12.88 11.73
N ASP A 81 -11.68 14.08 11.75
CA ASP A 81 -12.46 14.63 10.64
C ASP A 81 -11.63 14.85 9.36
N ASN A 82 -10.30 14.94 9.47
CA ASN A 82 -9.42 15.16 8.33
C ASN A 82 -9.13 13.87 7.56
N ASN A 83 -9.04 12.72 8.25
CA ASN A 83 -8.63 11.46 7.65
C ASN A 83 -9.75 10.41 7.57
N SER A 84 -10.82 10.52 8.36
CA SER A 84 -11.89 9.54 8.44
C SER A 84 -12.56 9.25 7.08
N LYS A 85 -12.88 10.31 6.32
CA LYS A 85 -13.47 10.17 4.98
C LYS A 85 -12.51 9.50 3.99
N LEU A 86 -11.22 9.82 4.06
CA LEU A 86 -10.22 9.20 3.21
C LEU A 86 -10.09 7.70 3.52
N ILE A 87 -10.02 7.33 4.81
CA ILE A 87 -9.96 5.93 5.24
C ILE A 87 -11.23 5.19 4.79
N GLN A 88 -12.40 5.79 4.95
CA GLN A 88 -13.67 5.22 4.48
C GLN A 88 -13.68 5.01 2.97
N PHE A 89 -13.23 6.01 2.20
CA PHE A 89 -13.11 5.91 0.75
C PHE A 89 -12.19 4.75 0.35
N LEU A 90 -11.00 4.67 0.93
CA LEU A 90 -10.03 3.62 0.63
C LEU A 90 -10.56 2.24 1.00
N LEU A 91 -11.28 2.13 2.11
CA LEU A 91 -11.89 0.88 2.54
C LEU A 91 -12.91 0.38 1.49
N TYR A 92 -13.81 1.25 1.04
CA TYR A 92 -14.75 0.92 -0.04
C TYR A 92 -14.04 0.65 -1.37
N TYR A 93 -13.07 1.49 -1.73
CA TYR A 93 -12.34 1.39 -2.98
C TYR A 93 -11.61 0.04 -3.12
N PHE A 94 -10.83 -0.35 -2.11
CA PHE A 94 -10.05 -1.58 -2.15
C PHE A 94 -10.90 -2.84 -2.12
N ASN A 95 -12.09 -2.77 -1.54
CA ASN A 95 -13.05 -3.87 -1.56
C ASN A 95 -13.99 -3.85 -2.78
N GLY A 96 -13.78 -2.93 -3.73
CA GLY A 96 -14.60 -2.84 -4.93
C GLY A 96 -16.03 -2.39 -4.68
N CYS A 97 -16.31 -1.85 -3.48
CA CYS A 97 -17.65 -1.44 -3.09
C CYS A 97 -18.03 -0.13 -3.80
N ARG A 98 -19.22 -0.14 -4.45
CA ARG A 98 -19.74 1.03 -5.18
C ARG A 98 -19.92 2.28 -4.31
N TYR A 99 -20.04 2.13 -3.00
CA TYR A 99 -20.19 3.27 -2.07
C TYR A 99 -18.94 4.16 -2.02
N ALA A 100 -17.79 3.72 -2.50
CA ALA A 100 -16.63 4.58 -2.66
C ALA A 100 -16.95 5.87 -3.42
N GLN A 101 -17.81 5.79 -4.45
CA GLN A 101 -18.19 6.96 -5.26
C GLN A 101 -19.05 7.98 -4.51
N ASN A 102 -19.67 7.57 -3.40
CA ASN A 102 -20.54 8.42 -2.60
C ASN A 102 -19.79 9.17 -1.49
N VAL A 103 -18.58 8.75 -1.15
CA VAL A 103 -17.79 9.39 -0.08
C VAL A 103 -17.33 10.80 -0.49
N PHE A 104 -16.96 10.96 -1.76
CA PHE A 104 -16.58 12.25 -2.37
C PHE A 104 -17.39 12.45 -3.66
N PRO A 105 -18.68 12.80 -3.56
CA PRO A 105 -19.58 12.83 -4.72
C PRO A 105 -19.17 13.87 -5.77
N GLU A 106 -18.54 14.97 -5.36
CA GLU A 106 -18.08 16.05 -6.24
C GLU A 106 -16.87 15.64 -7.11
N GLU A 107 -16.08 14.65 -6.64
CA GLU A 107 -14.82 14.26 -7.28
C GLU A 107 -14.99 13.17 -8.35
N ASN A 108 -16.15 12.52 -8.38
CA ASN A 108 -16.46 11.45 -9.34
C ASN A 108 -15.40 10.32 -9.43
N TYR A 109 -14.76 9.97 -8.32
CA TYR A 109 -13.79 8.88 -8.25
C TYR A 109 -14.37 7.54 -8.68
N LYS A 110 -13.55 6.71 -9.33
CA LYS A 110 -13.99 5.42 -9.88
C LYS A 110 -13.17 4.28 -9.28
N VAL A 111 -13.85 3.25 -8.76
CA VAL A 111 -13.20 2.07 -8.16
C VAL A 111 -12.33 1.26 -9.11
N HIS A 112 -12.53 1.39 -10.43
CA HIS A 112 -11.71 0.70 -11.42
C HIS A 112 -10.43 1.44 -11.81
N LYS A 113 -10.30 2.73 -11.46
CA LYS A 113 -9.10 3.54 -11.73
C LYS A 113 -8.01 3.27 -10.69
N ASN A 114 -6.78 3.67 -10.99
CA ASN A 114 -5.68 3.69 -10.03
C ASN A 114 -5.83 4.85 -9.05
N LEU A 115 -5.09 4.81 -7.93
CA LEU A 115 -5.09 5.89 -6.94
C LEU A 115 -3.82 6.74 -7.07
N LEU A 116 -4.01 8.05 -7.01
CA LEU A 116 -2.95 9.02 -6.75
C LEU A 116 -3.28 9.75 -5.44
N LEU A 117 -2.49 9.50 -4.39
CA LEU A 117 -2.66 10.11 -3.08
C LEU A 117 -1.63 11.24 -2.93
N VAL A 118 -2.10 12.47 -2.93
CA VAL A 118 -1.26 13.68 -2.84
C VAL A 118 -1.42 14.40 -1.52
N GLY A 119 -0.41 15.09 -1.08
CA GLY A 119 -0.46 15.91 0.15
C GLY A 119 0.94 16.22 0.66
N GLU A 120 1.02 17.13 1.62
CA GLU A 120 2.27 17.58 2.24
C GLU A 120 3.05 16.40 2.89
N PRO A 121 4.38 16.51 2.99
CA PRO A 121 5.19 15.56 3.75
C PRO A 121 4.70 15.42 5.20
N GLY A 122 4.77 14.19 5.74
CA GLY A 122 4.37 13.93 7.12
C GLY A 122 2.86 13.75 7.36
N THR A 123 2.01 13.83 6.33
CA THR A 123 0.55 13.64 6.45
C THR A 123 0.11 12.17 6.56
N GLY A 124 1.05 11.23 6.60
CA GLY A 124 0.75 9.80 6.82
C GLY A 124 0.34 9.01 5.57
N LYS A 125 0.47 9.55 4.34
CA LYS A 125 0.09 8.88 3.09
C LYS A 125 0.73 7.50 2.94
N THR A 126 2.03 7.42 3.11
CA THR A 126 2.81 6.19 2.97
C THR A 126 2.42 5.16 4.03
N MET A 127 2.27 5.60 5.29
CA MET A 127 1.79 4.74 6.37
C MET A 127 0.38 4.22 6.09
N LEU A 128 -0.51 5.05 5.58
CA LEU A 128 -1.87 4.64 5.23
C LEU A 128 -1.86 3.57 4.14
N MET A 129 -1.04 3.73 3.10
CA MET A 129 -0.90 2.71 2.07
C MET A 129 -0.25 1.42 2.58
N GLN A 130 0.65 1.48 3.56
CA GLN A 130 1.20 0.30 4.23
C GLN A 130 0.12 -0.45 5.03
N ILE A 131 -0.70 0.28 5.81
CA ILE A 131 -1.82 -0.29 6.54
C ILE A 131 -2.79 -1.02 5.60
N PHE A 132 -3.16 -0.38 4.48
CA PHE A 132 -4.05 -1.01 3.50
C PHE A 132 -3.42 -2.20 2.79
N ALA A 133 -2.12 -2.17 2.49
CA ALA A 133 -1.43 -3.33 1.91
C ALA A 133 -1.48 -4.54 2.85
N ASP A 134 -1.21 -4.34 4.14
CA ASP A 134 -1.28 -5.42 5.14
C ASP A 134 -2.72 -5.89 5.37
N TYR A 135 -3.68 -4.97 5.45
CA TYR A 135 -5.10 -5.29 5.51
C TYR A 135 -5.54 -6.20 4.36
N LEU A 136 -5.20 -5.85 3.13
CA LEU A 136 -5.58 -6.61 1.95
C LEU A 136 -4.91 -7.98 1.89
N LYS A 137 -3.67 -8.09 2.36
CA LYS A 137 -2.97 -9.39 2.50
C LYS A 137 -3.61 -10.26 3.55
N LEU A 138 -3.94 -9.71 4.72
CA LEU A 138 -4.58 -10.45 5.81
C LEU A 138 -5.97 -10.96 5.45
N THR A 139 -6.73 -10.18 4.70
CA THR A 139 -8.07 -10.57 4.23
C THR A 139 -8.03 -11.38 2.93
N CYS A 140 -6.87 -11.74 2.41
CA CYS A 140 -6.72 -12.42 1.12
C CYS A 140 -7.45 -11.73 -0.04
N ASN A 141 -7.53 -10.39 0.01
CA ASN A 141 -8.24 -9.60 -0.98
C ASN A 141 -7.51 -9.64 -2.34
N PRO A 142 -8.20 -9.86 -3.46
CA PRO A 142 -7.58 -9.92 -4.79
C PRO A 142 -6.96 -8.58 -5.25
N ASN A 143 -7.33 -7.46 -4.61
CA ASN A 143 -6.73 -6.15 -4.85
C ASN A 143 -5.46 -5.90 -4.02
N ALA A 144 -4.95 -6.90 -3.29
CA ALA A 144 -3.71 -6.77 -2.55
C ALA A 144 -2.57 -6.28 -3.46
N PHE A 145 -1.74 -5.40 -2.94
CA PHE A 145 -0.63 -4.79 -3.65
C PHE A 145 0.65 -4.78 -2.81
N GLU A 146 1.79 -4.67 -3.49
CA GLU A 146 3.09 -4.50 -2.85
C GLU A 146 3.44 -3.01 -2.73
N ASN A 147 4.00 -2.63 -1.60
CA ASN A 147 4.55 -1.28 -1.42
C ASN A 147 6.01 -1.23 -1.89
N LEU A 148 6.32 -0.18 -2.63
CA LEU A 148 7.65 0.11 -3.13
C LEU A 148 7.93 1.60 -2.90
N SER A 149 9.07 1.94 -2.31
CA SER A 149 9.52 3.33 -2.31
C SER A 149 10.37 3.63 -3.55
N VAL A 150 10.40 4.89 -3.95
CA VAL A 150 11.31 5.35 -5.02
C VAL A 150 12.75 4.96 -4.71
N THR A 151 13.18 5.09 -3.46
CA THR A 151 14.52 4.70 -3.02
C THR A 151 14.79 3.21 -3.23
N GLN A 152 13.84 2.33 -2.89
CA GLN A 152 13.99 0.88 -3.11
C GLN A 152 14.06 0.55 -4.60
N MET A 153 13.22 1.17 -5.42
CA MET A 153 13.24 1.01 -6.87
C MET A 153 14.60 1.42 -7.47
N MET A 154 15.11 2.56 -7.03
CA MET A 154 16.41 3.05 -7.49
C MET A 154 17.59 2.19 -7.04
N ASN A 155 17.55 1.67 -5.82
CA ASN A 155 18.59 0.74 -5.35
C ASN A 155 18.56 -0.57 -6.16
N TYR A 156 17.38 -1.07 -6.48
CA TYR A 156 17.25 -2.22 -7.36
C TYR A 156 17.80 -1.94 -8.76
N TYR A 157 17.44 -0.79 -9.35
CA TYR A 157 17.98 -0.37 -10.65
C TYR A 157 19.50 -0.24 -10.65
N LYS A 158 20.08 0.32 -9.59
CA LYS A 158 21.55 0.41 -9.44
C LYS A 158 22.28 -0.94 -9.42
N ILE A 159 21.61 -1.99 -8.96
CA ILE A 159 22.18 -3.34 -8.87
C ILE A 159 21.97 -4.11 -10.18
N HIS A 160 20.78 -4.00 -10.77
CA HIS A 160 20.34 -4.87 -11.86
C HIS A 160 20.35 -4.19 -13.24
N GLY A 161 20.39 -2.86 -13.31
CA GLY A 161 20.35 -2.09 -14.55
C GLY A 161 18.96 -2.02 -15.23
N HIS A 162 17.94 -2.56 -14.59
CA HIS A 162 16.55 -2.58 -15.05
C HIS A 162 15.58 -2.63 -13.87
N ILE A 163 14.29 -2.42 -14.12
CA ILE A 163 13.21 -2.45 -13.13
C ILE A 163 12.15 -3.53 -13.42
N ASP A 164 12.52 -4.59 -14.15
CA ASP A 164 11.60 -5.66 -14.57
C ASP A 164 10.76 -6.22 -13.41
N LEU A 165 11.37 -6.47 -12.26
CA LEU A 165 10.66 -6.98 -11.07
C LEU A 165 9.41 -6.13 -10.72
N TYR A 166 9.48 -4.83 -10.91
CA TYR A 166 8.43 -3.89 -10.56
C TYR A 166 7.53 -3.50 -11.75
N THR A 167 7.82 -4.02 -12.92
CA THR A 167 7.05 -3.82 -14.13
C THR A 167 6.42 -5.13 -14.61
N TYR A 168 6.91 -5.72 -15.68
CA TYR A 168 6.32 -6.94 -16.26
C TYR A 168 6.64 -8.21 -15.47
N ASN A 169 7.67 -8.21 -14.63
CA ASN A 169 8.11 -9.34 -13.82
C ASN A 169 8.34 -10.60 -14.67
N GLU A 170 9.01 -10.46 -15.79
CA GLU A 170 9.20 -11.52 -16.78
C GLU A 170 10.04 -12.69 -16.24
N ASN A 171 10.99 -12.40 -15.34
CA ASN A 171 11.82 -13.42 -14.69
C ASN A 171 11.02 -14.39 -13.81
N GLN A 172 9.80 -14.00 -13.39
CA GLN A 172 8.87 -14.85 -12.63
C GLN A 172 7.74 -15.41 -13.50
N SER A 173 7.82 -15.18 -14.81
CA SER A 173 6.80 -15.68 -15.76
C SER A 173 6.91 -17.18 -15.94
N LYS A 174 5.76 -17.83 -16.19
CA LYS A 174 5.69 -19.21 -16.65
C LYS A 174 5.49 -19.22 -18.16
N GLY A 175 6.54 -19.64 -18.89
CA GLY A 175 6.55 -19.56 -20.36
C GLY A 175 6.83 -18.13 -20.83
N PHE A 176 6.06 -17.65 -21.82
CA PHE A 176 6.23 -16.32 -22.43
C PHE A 176 5.24 -15.27 -21.90
N LYS A 177 4.56 -15.54 -20.76
CA LYS A 177 3.56 -14.62 -20.22
C LYS A 177 4.16 -13.86 -19.03
N PRO A 178 4.23 -12.52 -19.09
CA PRO A 178 4.57 -11.70 -17.93
C PRO A 178 3.67 -12.01 -16.73
N ASN A 179 4.20 -11.82 -15.52
CA ASN A 179 3.47 -12.06 -14.28
C ASN A 179 3.47 -10.81 -13.38
N PRO A 180 2.95 -9.67 -13.84
CA PRO A 180 2.90 -8.45 -13.05
C PRO A 180 1.91 -8.58 -11.89
N PHE A 181 2.15 -7.83 -10.83
CA PHE A 181 1.31 -7.73 -9.64
C PHE A 181 0.84 -6.29 -9.40
N ASN A 182 -0.15 -6.09 -8.52
CA ASN A 182 -0.54 -4.75 -8.11
C ASN A 182 0.54 -4.12 -7.22
N ILE A 183 0.79 -2.82 -7.36
CA ILE A 183 1.89 -2.12 -6.68
C ILE A 183 1.48 -0.72 -6.25
N CYS A 184 2.09 -0.22 -5.18
CA CYS A 184 2.05 1.18 -4.81
C CYS A 184 3.47 1.74 -4.79
N LEU A 185 3.75 2.74 -5.64
CA LEU A 185 5.01 3.50 -5.59
C LEU A 185 4.83 4.68 -4.65
N ASN A 186 5.59 4.67 -3.57
CA ASN A 186 5.49 5.65 -2.51
C ASN A 186 6.53 6.76 -2.66
N ASP A 187 6.07 7.97 -2.31
CA ASP A 187 6.88 9.17 -2.08
C ASP A 187 7.54 9.73 -3.35
N ILE A 188 6.80 9.74 -4.47
CA ILE A 188 7.23 10.48 -5.66
C ILE A 188 7.24 11.99 -5.33
N GLY A 189 8.35 12.65 -5.69
CA GLY A 189 8.55 14.09 -5.49
C GLY A 189 9.43 14.45 -4.31
N LEU A 190 10.01 13.46 -3.60
CA LEU A 190 11.08 13.67 -2.62
C LEU A 190 12.48 13.60 -3.25
N GLU A 191 12.55 13.24 -4.52
CA GLU A 191 13.82 13.08 -5.22
C GLU A 191 14.51 14.43 -5.41
N THR A 192 15.76 14.49 -5.03
CA THR A 192 16.62 15.64 -5.36
C THR A 192 16.95 15.60 -6.84
N GLU A 193 16.69 16.68 -7.55
CA GLU A 193 17.10 16.88 -8.94
C GLU A 193 18.59 16.55 -9.10
N ASN A 194 18.95 15.81 -10.17
CA ASN A 194 20.32 15.42 -10.54
C ASN A 194 20.95 14.15 -9.92
N GLN A 195 20.20 13.27 -9.26
CA GLN A 195 20.74 11.93 -8.98
C GLN A 195 20.85 11.12 -10.29
N LYS A 196 22.09 10.83 -10.72
CA LYS A 196 22.37 9.96 -11.88
C LYS A 196 22.89 8.62 -11.42
N SER A 197 22.44 7.54 -12.04
CA SER A 197 22.99 6.20 -11.90
C SER A 197 23.18 5.59 -13.28
N TYR A 198 24.36 5.06 -13.57
CA TYR A 198 24.71 4.53 -14.90
C TYR A 198 24.45 5.49 -16.07
N GLY A 199 24.59 6.80 -15.83
CA GLY A 199 24.29 7.83 -16.86
C GLY A 199 22.81 8.13 -17.05
N THR A 200 21.93 7.41 -16.37
CA THR A 200 20.47 7.59 -16.42
C THR A 200 20.02 8.47 -15.25
N SER A 201 19.13 9.42 -15.52
CA SER A 201 18.55 10.24 -14.47
C SER A 201 17.49 9.46 -13.68
N LEU A 202 17.30 9.80 -12.41
CA LEU A 202 16.23 9.24 -11.59
C LEU A 202 14.84 9.43 -12.24
N ASP A 203 14.62 10.60 -12.82
CA ASP A 203 13.35 10.93 -13.48
C ASP A 203 13.05 9.97 -14.63
N SER A 204 14.05 9.58 -15.43
CA SER A 204 13.82 8.64 -16.54
C SER A 204 13.46 7.22 -16.08
N VAL A 205 13.94 6.78 -14.91
CA VAL A 205 13.56 5.48 -14.33
C VAL A 205 12.11 5.53 -13.80
N ILE A 206 11.72 6.63 -13.20
CA ILE A 206 10.34 6.83 -12.76
C ILE A 206 9.39 6.90 -13.97
N ASP A 207 9.77 7.62 -15.02
CA ASP A 207 9.00 7.68 -16.26
C ASP A 207 8.84 6.28 -16.89
N GLU A 208 9.91 5.51 -17.00
CA GLU A 208 9.86 4.12 -17.47
C GLU A 208 8.90 3.27 -16.63
N PHE A 209 8.99 3.37 -15.30
CA PHE A 209 8.07 2.69 -14.41
C PHE A 209 6.61 3.07 -14.67
N LEU A 210 6.31 4.36 -14.71
CA LEU A 210 4.93 4.85 -14.87
C LEU A 210 4.33 4.46 -16.22
N TYR A 211 5.09 4.55 -17.31
CA TYR A 211 4.64 4.12 -18.63
C TYR A 211 4.40 2.61 -18.69
N ALA A 212 5.34 1.81 -18.20
CA ALA A 212 5.18 0.36 -18.16
C ALA A 212 3.96 -0.04 -17.31
N ARG A 213 3.77 0.58 -16.14
CA ARG A 213 2.61 0.30 -15.27
C ARG A 213 1.28 0.72 -15.89
N TYR A 214 1.25 1.79 -16.67
CA TYR A 214 0.06 2.17 -17.43
C TYR A 214 -0.31 1.09 -18.46
N GLU A 215 0.66 0.58 -19.23
CA GLU A 215 0.44 -0.50 -20.19
C GLU A 215 0.00 -1.80 -19.49
N ILE A 216 0.63 -2.14 -18.37
CA ILE A 216 0.29 -3.32 -17.55
C ILE A 216 -1.14 -3.21 -17.03
N PHE A 217 -1.57 -2.04 -16.60
CA PHE A 217 -2.95 -1.82 -16.19
C PHE A 217 -3.91 -2.07 -17.34
N GLN A 218 -3.61 -1.58 -18.55
CA GLN A 218 -4.45 -1.79 -19.73
C GLN A 218 -4.50 -3.24 -20.19
N GLN A 219 -3.36 -3.95 -20.17
CA GLN A 219 -3.24 -5.29 -20.72
C GLN A 219 -3.63 -6.39 -19.72
N TYR A 220 -3.30 -6.21 -18.45
CA TYR A 220 -3.43 -7.24 -17.41
C TYR A 220 -4.38 -6.84 -16.27
N GLY A 221 -4.94 -5.64 -16.28
CA GLY A 221 -5.80 -5.12 -15.21
C GLY A 221 -5.08 -4.96 -13.86
N LYS A 222 -3.73 -4.99 -13.85
CA LYS A 222 -2.96 -4.84 -12.61
C LYS A 222 -2.82 -3.38 -12.23
N LYS A 223 -3.35 -3.06 -11.07
CA LYS A 223 -3.37 -1.69 -10.56
C LYS A 223 -1.99 -1.22 -10.11
N TYR A 224 -1.76 0.07 -10.25
CA TYR A 224 -0.65 0.77 -9.63
C TYR A 224 -1.18 2.01 -8.92
N HIS A 225 -0.75 2.17 -7.69
CA HIS A 225 -1.09 3.32 -6.86
C HIS A 225 0.15 4.16 -6.65
N ILE A 226 -0.05 5.42 -6.35
CA ILE A 226 1.04 6.37 -6.18
C ILE A 226 0.76 7.23 -4.96
N THR A 227 1.77 7.43 -4.11
CA THR A 227 1.77 8.54 -3.16
C THR A 227 2.76 9.61 -3.60
N SER A 228 2.39 10.88 -3.48
CA SER A 228 3.24 11.98 -3.90
C SER A 228 3.15 13.16 -2.94
N ASN A 229 4.28 13.87 -2.82
CA ASN A 229 4.34 15.16 -2.15
C ASN A 229 4.14 16.33 -3.12
N LEU A 230 4.11 16.06 -4.43
CA LEU A 230 3.76 17.03 -5.46
C LEU A 230 2.25 17.23 -5.46
N GLY A 231 1.81 18.47 -5.62
CA GLY A 231 0.41 18.77 -5.91
C GLY A 231 -0.02 18.20 -7.27
N ILE A 232 -1.34 18.02 -7.48
CA ILE A 232 -1.89 17.45 -8.72
C ILE A 232 -1.40 18.23 -9.97
N ALA A 233 -1.35 19.56 -9.90
CA ALA A 233 -0.89 20.39 -11.01
C ALA A 233 0.59 20.17 -11.34
N GLU A 234 1.43 20.04 -10.31
CA GLU A 234 2.86 19.78 -10.47
C GLU A 234 3.10 18.36 -10.99
N PHE A 235 2.36 17.38 -10.46
CA PHE A 235 2.41 16.00 -10.92
C PHE A 235 2.05 15.90 -12.41
N LYS A 236 0.94 16.54 -12.84
CA LYS A 236 0.56 16.62 -14.26
C LYS A 236 1.62 17.27 -15.12
N LYS A 237 2.24 18.35 -14.64
CA LYS A 237 3.31 19.05 -15.35
C LYS A 237 4.54 18.18 -15.54
N ARG A 238 4.93 17.38 -14.52
CA ARG A 238 6.14 16.55 -14.54
C ARG A 238 5.95 15.25 -15.33
N PHE A 239 4.85 14.54 -15.13
CA PHE A 239 4.63 13.18 -15.66
C PHE A 239 3.60 13.11 -16.78
N GLY A 240 2.98 14.23 -17.12
CA GLY A 240 1.95 14.32 -18.15
C GLY A 240 0.52 14.08 -17.65
N PRO A 241 -0.49 14.57 -18.38
CA PRO A 241 -1.89 14.50 -17.94
C PRO A 241 -2.46 13.07 -17.95
N ARG A 242 -1.96 12.20 -18.84
CA ARG A 242 -2.48 10.82 -18.98
C ARG A 242 -2.40 9.95 -17.72
N LEU A 243 -1.53 10.29 -16.78
CA LEU A 243 -1.35 9.52 -15.54
C LEU A 243 -2.27 9.97 -14.42
N VAL A 244 -3.02 11.06 -14.60
CA VAL A 244 -3.90 11.67 -13.59
C VAL A 244 -5.36 11.69 -14.03
N ASP A 245 -5.64 11.48 -15.31
CA ASP A 245 -6.98 11.37 -15.87
C ASP A 245 -7.46 9.89 -15.84
#